data_cd742281f784376f82f74e18086e1ead
#
_entry.id   cd742281f784376f82f74e18086e1ead
#
_cell.length_a   1.000
_cell.length_b   1.000
_cell.length_c   1.000
_cell.angle_alpha   90.00
_cell.angle_beta   90.00
_cell.angle_gamma   90.00
#
_symmetry.space_group_name_H-M   'P 1'
#
loop_
_entity.id
_entity.type
_entity.pdbx_description
1 polymer ?
#
loop_
_entity_poly.entity_id
_entity_poly.type
_entity_poly.pdbx_seq_one_letter_code
_entity_poly.pdbx_strand_id
1 'polypeptide(L)'
;MACEISNLKKKRALEFVHWLQEAGLIIGLEHSEQAPPETLERLLPQLLRTLSDEGKAVLAESRGLYLGSAGFPHDAAEELAALSANLTAVYARHKELLQGNLGYRQRAWGLIDASGNSEVGFWPVYI
;
A
#
# COMPACT_ATOMS: atom_id res chain seq x y z
N MET A 1 -7.32 -36.80 17.24
CA MET A 1 -8.22 -35.69 16.93
C MET A 1 -7.53 -34.30 16.95
N ALA A 2 -6.88 -33.89 18.04
CA ALA A 2 -6.20 -32.59 18.09
C ALA A 2 -5.03 -32.47 17.08
N CYS A 3 -4.28 -33.54 16.84
CA CYS A 3 -3.16 -33.59 15.90
C CYS A 3 -3.61 -33.50 14.43
N GLU A 4 -4.74 -34.08 14.08
CA GLU A 4 -5.31 -34.03 12.73
C GLU A 4 -5.88 -32.63 12.40
N ILE A 5 -6.53 -31.99 13.36
CA ILE A 5 -7.04 -30.62 13.18
C ILE A 5 -5.89 -29.61 13.02
N SER A 6 -4.79 -29.81 13.75
CA SER A 6 -3.59 -28.99 13.63
C SER A 6 -2.94 -29.14 12.25
N ASN A 7 -2.83 -30.38 11.76
CA ASN A 7 -2.26 -30.67 10.42
C ASN A 7 -3.16 -30.10 9.30
N LEU A 8 -4.47 -30.16 9.44
CA LEU A 8 -5.41 -29.60 8.45
C LEU A 8 -5.33 -28.08 8.38
N LYS A 9 -5.18 -27.40 9.53
CA LYS A 9 -4.97 -25.95 9.60
C LYS A 9 -3.64 -25.55 8.96
N LYS A 10 -2.57 -26.29 9.24
CA LYS A 10 -1.25 -26.07 8.65
C LYS A 10 -1.27 -26.25 7.14
N LYS A 11 -1.93 -27.29 6.63
CA LYS A 11 -2.06 -27.53 5.19
C LYS A 11 -2.78 -26.38 4.48
N ARG A 12 -3.91 -25.93 5.02
CA ARG A 12 -4.67 -24.78 4.48
C ARG A 12 -3.85 -23.49 4.50
N ALA A 13 -3.06 -23.25 5.55
CA ALA A 13 -2.19 -22.08 5.62
C ALA A 13 -1.11 -22.12 4.54
N LEU A 14 -0.49 -23.28 4.29
CA LEU A 14 0.51 -23.45 3.23
C LEU A 14 -0.09 -23.29 1.83
N GLU A 15 -1.28 -23.83 1.58
CA GLU A 15 -2.00 -23.66 0.32
C GLU A 15 -2.32 -22.18 0.07
N PHE A 16 -2.69 -21.43 1.10
CA PHE A 16 -2.96 -20.00 1.00
C PHE A 16 -1.68 -19.20 0.72
N VAL A 17 -0.58 -19.50 1.40
CA VAL A 17 0.73 -18.87 1.14
C VAL A 17 1.19 -19.14 -0.29
N HIS A 18 1.05 -20.38 -0.77
CA HIS A 18 1.39 -20.75 -2.14
C HIS A 18 0.56 -19.96 -3.16
N TRP A 19 -0.75 -19.85 -2.91
CA TRP A 19 -1.62 -19.04 -3.76
C TRP A 19 -1.20 -17.57 -3.79
N LEU A 20 -0.82 -16.99 -2.64
CA LEU A 20 -0.31 -15.61 -2.57
C LEU A 20 0.99 -15.43 -3.36
N GLN A 21 1.88 -16.43 -3.36
CA GLN A 21 3.12 -16.42 -4.14
C GLN A 21 2.84 -16.50 -5.65
N GLU A 22 1.94 -17.38 -6.08
CA GLU A 22 1.54 -17.50 -7.49
C GLU A 22 0.85 -16.22 -7.99
N ALA A 23 0.07 -15.57 -7.14
CA ALA A 23 -0.56 -14.28 -7.44
C ALA A 23 0.44 -13.09 -7.44
N GLY A 24 1.71 -13.30 -7.10
CA GLY A 24 2.73 -12.26 -7.03
C GLY A 24 2.55 -11.27 -5.88
N LEU A 25 1.72 -11.61 -4.89
CA LEU A 25 1.44 -10.75 -3.74
C LEU A 25 2.49 -10.86 -2.64
N ILE A 26 3.21 -11.96 -2.58
CA ILE A 26 4.34 -12.19 -1.68
C ILE A 26 5.47 -12.89 -2.41
N ILE A 27 6.69 -12.68 -1.95
CA ILE A 27 7.91 -13.32 -2.47
C ILE A 27 8.52 -14.15 -1.34
N GLY A 28 8.89 -15.40 -1.66
CA GLY A 28 9.66 -16.24 -0.74
C GLY A 28 11.13 -15.82 -0.77
N LEU A 29 11.73 -15.65 0.40
CA LEU A 29 13.15 -15.38 0.57
C LEU A 29 13.88 -16.66 0.98
N GLU A 30 15.09 -16.89 0.46
CA GLU A 30 15.92 -18.03 0.85
C GLU A 30 16.45 -17.90 2.29
N HIS A 31 16.62 -16.66 2.74
CA HIS A 31 17.09 -16.35 4.09
C HIS A 31 16.13 -15.39 4.78
N SER A 32 15.97 -15.57 6.09
CA SER A 32 15.19 -14.64 6.91
C SER A 32 15.88 -13.28 6.95
N GLU A 33 15.22 -12.25 6.45
CA GLU A 33 15.66 -10.88 6.61
C GLU A 33 15.18 -10.35 7.97
N GLN A 34 16.08 -9.74 8.72
CA GLN A 34 15.74 -9.05 9.96
C GLN A 34 15.40 -7.61 9.65
N ALA A 35 14.37 -7.08 10.33
CA ALA A 35 14.07 -5.66 10.23
C ALA A 35 15.28 -4.84 10.71
N PRO A 36 15.62 -3.73 10.03
CA PRO A 36 16.69 -2.86 10.46
C PRO A 36 16.49 -2.41 11.91
N PRO A 37 17.57 -2.30 12.72
CA PRO A 37 17.46 -1.91 14.12
C PRO A 37 17.13 -0.41 14.32
N GLU A 38 17.00 0.34 13.23
CA GLU A 38 16.69 1.76 13.26
C GLU A 38 15.21 2.04 13.52
N THR A 39 14.91 3.22 14.04
CA THR A 39 13.52 3.65 14.23
C THR A 39 12.83 3.90 12.88
N LEU A 40 11.52 3.69 12.85
CA LEU A 40 10.71 3.87 11.64
C LEU A 40 10.83 5.31 11.08
N GLU A 41 10.91 6.31 11.96
CA GLU A 41 11.04 7.72 11.58
C GLU A 41 12.33 8.02 10.80
N ARG A 42 13.40 7.27 11.05
CA ARG A 42 14.67 7.40 10.32
C ARG A 42 14.67 6.64 9.00
N LEU A 43 13.99 5.50 8.97
CA LEU A 43 13.94 4.64 7.79
C LEU A 43 12.95 5.13 6.73
N LEU A 44 11.81 5.68 7.16
CA LEU A 44 10.74 6.09 6.23
C LEU A 44 11.20 7.04 5.13
N PRO A 45 11.93 8.14 5.39
CA PRO A 45 12.35 9.04 4.32
C PRO A 45 13.27 8.38 3.29
N GLN A 46 14.09 7.41 3.71
CA GLN A 46 14.98 6.68 2.80
C GLN A 46 14.18 5.71 1.94
N LEU A 47 13.26 4.95 2.54
CA LEU A 47 12.39 4.03 1.82
C LEU A 47 11.46 4.77 0.85
N LEU A 48 10.87 5.88 1.28
CA LEU A 48 9.96 6.67 0.45
C LEU A 48 10.65 7.24 -0.80
N ARG A 49 11.94 7.58 -0.73
CA ARG A 49 12.71 8.04 -1.90
C ARG A 49 12.81 7.01 -3.00
N THR A 50 12.70 5.73 -2.68
CA THR A 50 12.80 4.64 -3.66
C THR A 50 11.49 4.35 -4.38
N LEU A 51 10.38 4.98 -3.97
CA LEU A 51 9.04 4.70 -4.51
C LEU A 51 8.71 5.47 -5.78
N SER A 52 9.47 6.52 -6.11
CA SER A 52 9.28 7.29 -7.34
C SER A 52 10.61 7.64 -7.97
N ASP A 53 10.63 7.85 -9.29
CA ASP A 53 11.83 8.22 -10.04
C ASP A 53 12.39 9.58 -9.60
N GLU A 54 11.53 10.49 -9.16
CA GLU A 54 11.92 11.80 -8.62
C GLU A 54 12.31 11.78 -7.13
N GLY A 55 12.20 10.62 -6.46
CA GLY A 55 12.48 10.49 -5.04
C GLY A 55 11.47 11.22 -4.14
N LYS A 56 10.25 11.45 -4.61
CA LYS A 56 9.18 12.16 -3.92
C LYS A 56 8.06 11.20 -3.52
N ALA A 57 7.78 11.06 -2.24
CA ALA A 57 6.67 10.27 -1.74
C ALA A 57 6.21 10.75 -0.36
N VAL A 58 4.95 10.49 -0.05
CA VAL A 58 4.34 10.72 1.26
C VAL A 58 3.63 9.45 1.70
N LEU A 59 3.88 9.00 2.91
CA LEU A 59 3.11 7.94 3.57
C LEU A 59 2.15 8.59 4.57
N ALA A 60 0.87 8.31 4.44
CA ALA A 60 -0.17 8.86 5.30
C ALA A 60 -1.09 7.76 5.84
N GLU A 61 -1.64 7.99 7.01
CA GLU A 61 -2.71 7.15 7.56
C GLU A 61 -4.07 7.51 6.95
N SER A 62 -5.05 6.63 7.16
CA SER A 62 -6.40 6.76 6.57
C SER A 62 -7.16 8.04 6.96
N ARG A 63 -6.77 8.72 8.04
CA ARG A 63 -7.36 9.99 8.50
C ARG A 63 -6.69 11.23 7.93
N GLY A 64 -5.63 11.08 7.13
CA GLY A 64 -4.95 12.18 6.47
C GLY A 64 -3.78 12.79 7.25
N LEU A 65 -3.29 12.10 8.28
CA LEU A 65 -2.03 12.48 8.94
C LEU A 65 -0.87 11.79 8.21
N TYR A 66 0.14 12.53 7.81
CA TYR A 66 1.30 11.89 7.22
C TYR A 66 2.23 11.31 8.29
N LEU A 67 2.78 10.15 7.98
CA LEU A 67 3.69 9.40 8.86
C LEU A 67 5.15 9.64 8.47
N GLY A 68 5.39 9.97 7.22
CA GLY A 68 6.70 10.28 6.68
C GLY A 68 6.61 10.83 5.27
N SER A 69 7.62 11.60 4.87
CA SER A 69 7.72 12.16 3.53
C SER A 69 9.15 12.19 3.05
N ALA A 70 9.32 12.19 1.75
CA ALA A 70 10.58 12.44 1.05
C ALA A 70 10.33 13.38 -0.12
N GLY A 71 11.24 14.32 -0.35
CA GLY A 71 11.23 15.21 -1.52
C GLY A 71 10.14 16.28 -1.54
N PHE A 72 9.23 16.30 -0.57
CA PHE A 72 8.19 17.34 -0.44
C PHE A 72 8.46 18.24 0.76
N PRO A 73 8.16 19.56 0.66
CA PRO A 73 8.07 20.43 1.82
C PRO A 73 6.99 19.94 2.79
N HIS A 74 7.11 20.30 4.07
CA HIS A 74 6.19 19.89 5.13
C HIS A 74 4.72 20.19 4.80
N ASP A 75 4.43 21.44 4.40
CA ASP A 75 3.08 21.90 4.08
C ASP A 75 2.47 21.08 2.91
N ALA A 76 3.25 20.83 1.86
CA ALA A 76 2.81 20.02 0.74
C ALA A 76 2.56 18.55 1.14
N ALA A 77 3.39 18.00 2.03
CA ALA A 77 3.19 16.65 2.54
C ALA A 77 1.90 16.53 3.36
N GLU A 78 1.57 17.52 4.19
CA GLU A 78 0.30 17.57 4.93
C GLU A 78 -0.90 17.65 4.00
N GLU A 79 -0.87 18.52 3.00
CA GLU A 79 -1.97 18.66 2.03
C GLU A 79 -2.16 17.39 1.19
N LEU A 80 -1.07 16.75 0.74
CA LEU A 80 -1.14 15.48 0.02
C LEU A 80 -1.70 14.35 0.88
N ALA A 81 -1.35 14.30 2.15
CA ALA A 81 -1.89 13.34 3.09
C ALA A 81 -3.40 13.54 3.28
N ALA A 82 -3.85 14.79 3.46
CA ALA A 82 -5.28 15.12 3.57
C ALA A 82 -6.03 14.77 2.27
N LEU A 83 -5.45 15.06 1.11
CA LEU A 83 -6.01 14.70 -0.19
C LEU A 83 -6.15 13.19 -0.34
N SER A 84 -5.16 12.41 0.08
CA SER A 84 -5.22 10.94 0.02
C SER A 84 -6.37 10.37 0.85
N ALA A 85 -6.62 10.93 2.04
CA ALA A 85 -7.76 10.56 2.87
C ALA A 85 -9.11 10.90 2.21
N ASN A 86 -9.21 12.05 1.56
CA ASN A 86 -10.40 12.43 0.81
C ASN A 86 -10.69 11.47 -0.34
N LEU A 87 -9.67 11.09 -1.12
CA LEU A 87 -9.81 10.11 -2.21
C LEU A 87 -10.26 8.74 -1.68
N THR A 88 -9.73 8.30 -0.56
CA THR A 88 -10.15 7.08 0.12
C THR A 88 -11.62 7.15 0.55
N ALA A 89 -12.05 8.28 1.10
CA ALA A 89 -13.44 8.51 1.50
C ALA A 89 -14.39 8.56 0.28
N VAL A 90 -13.98 9.17 -0.82
CA VAL A 90 -14.73 9.18 -2.09
C VAL A 90 -14.91 7.76 -2.60
N TYR A 91 -13.84 6.95 -2.64
CA TYR A 91 -13.95 5.55 -3.04
C TYR A 91 -14.91 4.77 -2.14
N ALA A 92 -14.80 4.92 -0.83
CA ALA A 92 -15.65 4.22 0.13
C ALA A 92 -17.13 4.58 -0.06
N ARG A 93 -17.42 5.86 -0.31
CA ARG A 93 -18.78 6.35 -0.57
C ARG A 93 -19.40 5.79 -1.84
N HIS A 94 -18.59 5.62 -2.88
CA HIS A 94 -19.04 5.16 -4.20
C HIS A 94 -18.67 3.70 -4.51
N LYS A 95 -18.35 2.92 -3.48
CA LYS A 95 -17.89 1.54 -3.60
C LYS A 95 -18.89 0.66 -4.38
N GLU A 96 -20.17 0.81 -4.14
CA GLU A 96 -21.21 0.03 -4.83
C GLU A 96 -21.21 0.31 -6.34
N LEU A 97 -21.09 1.56 -6.73
CA LEU A 97 -20.96 1.94 -8.15
C LEU A 97 -19.65 1.41 -8.74
N LEU A 98 -18.52 1.74 -8.13
CA LEU A 98 -17.20 1.46 -8.70
C LEU A 98 -16.89 -0.04 -8.72
N GLN A 99 -17.09 -0.72 -7.62
CA GLN A 99 -16.74 -2.13 -7.46
C GLN A 99 -17.90 -3.05 -7.88
N GLY A 100 -19.12 -2.73 -7.48
CA GLY A 100 -20.31 -3.53 -7.76
C GLY A 100 -20.76 -3.43 -9.21
N ASN A 101 -21.11 -2.23 -9.64
CA ASN A 101 -21.73 -2.03 -10.97
C ASN A 101 -20.69 -1.99 -12.11
N LEU A 102 -19.55 -1.32 -11.90
CA LEU A 102 -18.54 -1.14 -12.94
C LEU A 102 -17.39 -2.17 -12.87
N GLY A 103 -17.31 -2.95 -11.81
CA GLY A 103 -16.29 -3.98 -11.65
C GLY A 103 -14.87 -3.46 -11.37
N TYR A 104 -14.70 -2.19 -11.06
CA TYR A 104 -13.40 -1.59 -10.75
C TYR A 104 -12.96 -1.96 -9.33
N ARG A 105 -12.02 -2.88 -9.22
CA ARG A 105 -11.49 -3.36 -7.94
C ARG A 105 -10.28 -2.59 -7.45
N GLN A 106 -9.63 -1.83 -8.35
CA GLN A 106 -8.48 -1.01 -8.02
C GLN A 106 -8.92 0.21 -7.19
N ARG A 107 -8.12 0.55 -6.18
CA ARG A 107 -8.37 1.69 -5.29
C ARG A 107 -7.31 2.78 -5.43
N ALA A 108 -6.40 2.61 -6.39
CA ALA A 108 -5.42 3.62 -6.72
C ALA A 108 -6.08 4.78 -7.49
N TRP A 109 -5.60 6.00 -7.25
CA TRP A 109 -5.99 7.20 -7.96
C TRP A 109 -4.75 7.86 -8.54
N GLY A 110 -4.89 8.55 -9.66
CA GLY A 110 -3.78 9.26 -10.27
C GLY A 110 -4.23 10.55 -10.95
N LEU A 111 -3.34 11.54 -10.93
CA LEU A 111 -3.41 12.68 -11.82
C LEU A 111 -2.68 12.31 -13.11
N ILE A 112 -3.39 12.37 -14.22
CA ILE A 112 -2.89 11.94 -15.53
C ILE A 112 -2.88 13.15 -16.46
N ASP A 113 -1.75 13.37 -17.14
CA ASP A 113 -1.63 14.41 -18.15
C ASP A 113 -2.38 14.05 -19.45
N ALA A 114 -2.42 14.98 -20.40
CA ALA A 114 -3.09 14.77 -21.68
C ALA A 114 -2.46 13.66 -22.55
N SER A 115 -1.23 13.26 -22.25
CA SER A 115 -0.50 12.18 -22.92
C SER A 115 -0.69 10.81 -22.26
N GLY A 116 -1.39 10.77 -21.13
CA GLY A 116 -1.66 9.55 -20.37
C GLY A 116 -0.60 9.20 -19.33
N ASN A 117 0.37 10.07 -19.06
CA ASN A 117 1.37 9.84 -18.01
C ASN A 117 0.81 10.23 -16.65
N SER A 118 1.10 9.43 -15.63
CA SER A 118 0.74 9.74 -14.25
C SER A 118 1.80 10.65 -13.62
N GLU A 119 1.39 11.84 -13.19
CA GLU A 119 2.26 12.78 -12.48
C GLU A 119 2.24 12.53 -10.97
N VAL A 120 1.10 12.16 -10.43
CA VAL A 120 0.92 11.84 -9.00
C VAL A 120 0.00 10.64 -8.87
N GLY A 121 0.43 9.65 -8.09
CA GLY A 121 -0.38 8.47 -7.79
C GLY A 121 -0.64 8.32 -6.29
N PHE A 122 -1.81 7.80 -5.96
CA PHE A 122 -2.25 7.50 -4.60
C PHE A 122 -2.61 6.02 -4.52
N TRP A 123 -1.93 5.27 -3.68
CA TRP A 123 -2.15 3.84 -3.49
C TRP A 123 -2.49 3.51 -2.04
N PRO A 124 -3.56 2.77 -1.78
CA PRO A 124 -3.80 2.25 -0.45
C PRO A 124 -2.75 1.17 -0.13
N VAL A 125 -2.18 1.25 1.05
CA VAL A 125 -1.30 0.22 1.63
C VAL A 125 -2.08 -0.48 2.72
N TYR A 126 -2.10 -1.81 2.70
CA TYR A 126 -2.73 -2.65 3.72
C TYR A 126 -1.65 -3.38 4.50
N ILE A 127 -1.70 -3.26 5.80
CA ILE A 127 -0.78 -3.89 6.74
C ILE A 127 -1.54 -4.95 7.53
#